data_4df3029eaec4c6acc76174c7a34c0d62
#
_entry.id   4df3029eaec4c6acc76174c7a34c0d62
#
_cell.length_a   1.000
_cell.length_b   1.000
_cell.length_c   1.000
_cell.angle_alpha   90.00
_cell.angle_beta   90.00
_cell.angle_gamma   90.00
#
_symmetry.space_group_name_H-M   'P 1'
#
loop_
_entity.id
_entity.type
_entity.pdbx_description
1 polymer ?
#
loop_
_entity_poly.entity_id
_entity_poly.type
_entity_poly.pdbx_seq_one_letter_code
_entity_poly.pdbx_strand_id
1 'polypeptide(L)'
;MTPLFLGIAIGVLLAVPGAWAFSRRTERRVRELEKQARQNERLAEQATMTRGLAHEIKNPLSTIGLNVQLLQEDAADIERTASDQPAIAEQAGKIRRRLGTLGREAVRLREILEDFLRFAGRIELDRQPTDLNALVDELAVFFEPQAHEAGINLRCQLDPSLPKANADPSLLKQAALNLMINATHAMADAKKDRKPNGGANELILRTSLSQGKDGRKLCIHVIDTGPGMADNIRSEIFKPYFSTKRTGTGLGLPTARRIVEEHGGAITLHTEPGRGSEFTLELPA
;
A
#
# COMPACT_ATOMS: atom_id res chain seq x y z
N MET A 1 -49.95 -29.40 -41.06
CA MET A 1 -49.86 -28.27 -40.10
C MET A 1 -49.08 -28.61 -38.78
N THR A 2 -48.67 -29.81 -38.56
CA THR A 2 -48.05 -30.33 -37.32
C THR A 2 -46.53 -30.04 -37.09
N PRO A 3 -45.66 -29.92 -38.11
CA PRO A 3 -44.22 -29.72 -37.84
C PRO A 3 -43.87 -28.29 -37.39
N LEU A 4 -44.62 -27.26 -37.80
CA LEU A 4 -44.37 -25.87 -37.45
C LEU A 4 -44.61 -25.59 -35.96
N PHE A 5 -45.71 -26.15 -35.41
CA PHE A 5 -46.05 -26.01 -34.00
C PHE A 5 -45.05 -26.70 -33.07
N LEU A 6 -44.50 -27.83 -33.51
CA LEU A 6 -43.49 -28.58 -32.77
C LEU A 6 -42.15 -27.81 -32.68
N GLY A 7 -41.75 -27.15 -33.78
CA GLY A 7 -40.52 -26.32 -33.82
C GLY A 7 -40.63 -25.07 -32.93
N ILE A 8 -41.77 -24.42 -32.90
CA ILE A 8 -42.04 -23.25 -32.03
C ILE A 8 -42.06 -23.69 -30.54
N ALA A 9 -42.67 -24.83 -30.22
CA ALA A 9 -42.73 -25.33 -28.85
C ALA A 9 -41.31 -25.69 -28.31
N ILE A 10 -40.49 -26.31 -29.13
CA ILE A 10 -39.10 -26.64 -28.76
C ILE A 10 -38.27 -25.34 -28.61
N GLY A 11 -38.41 -24.37 -29.49
CA GLY A 11 -37.72 -23.08 -29.39
C GLY A 11 -38.08 -22.31 -28.10
N VAL A 12 -39.33 -22.27 -27.70
CA VAL A 12 -39.78 -21.66 -26.44
C VAL A 12 -39.28 -22.44 -25.24
N LEU A 13 -39.26 -23.77 -25.28
CA LEU A 13 -38.81 -24.63 -24.19
C LEU A 13 -37.31 -24.45 -23.89
N LEU A 14 -36.51 -24.13 -24.91
CA LEU A 14 -35.07 -23.87 -24.76
C LEU A 14 -34.75 -22.41 -24.45
N ALA A 15 -35.53 -21.45 -24.96
CA ALA A 15 -35.29 -20.02 -24.76
C ALA A 15 -35.66 -19.52 -23.35
N VAL A 16 -36.72 -20.06 -22.76
CA VAL A 16 -37.21 -19.65 -21.43
C VAL A 16 -36.22 -19.94 -20.31
N PRO A 17 -35.62 -21.15 -20.21
CA PRO A 17 -34.57 -21.41 -19.19
C PRO A 17 -33.32 -20.56 -19.36
N GLY A 18 -32.91 -20.30 -20.61
CA GLY A 18 -31.75 -19.45 -20.91
C GLY A 18 -31.99 -17.99 -20.50
N ALA A 19 -33.13 -17.42 -20.84
CA ALA A 19 -33.56 -16.07 -20.45
C ALA A 19 -33.67 -15.95 -18.92
N TRP A 20 -34.24 -16.95 -18.25
CA TRP A 20 -34.36 -17.01 -16.80
C TRP A 20 -33.00 -17.10 -16.08
N ALA A 21 -32.09 -17.95 -16.58
CA ALA A 21 -30.73 -18.05 -16.04
C ALA A 21 -29.92 -16.78 -16.25
N PHE A 22 -30.09 -16.10 -17.39
CA PHE A 22 -29.49 -14.81 -17.68
C PHE A 22 -30.04 -13.70 -16.77
N SER A 23 -31.37 -13.63 -16.59
CA SER A 23 -32.01 -12.68 -15.66
C SER A 23 -31.54 -12.87 -14.22
N ARG A 24 -31.47 -14.11 -13.73
CA ARG A 24 -30.96 -14.40 -12.39
C ARG A 24 -29.48 -14.06 -12.21
N ARG A 25 -28.63 -14.22 -13.25
CA ARG A 25 -27.22 -13.81 -13.21
C ARG A 25 -27.07 -12.28 -13.14
N THR A 26 -27.86 -11.56 -13.93
CA THR A 26 -27.88 -10.10 -13.92
C THR A 26 -28.39 -9.56 -12.59
N GLU A 27 -29.49 -10.11 -12.04
CA GLU A 27 -29.99 -9.71 -10.72
C GLU A 27 -28.98 -9.96 -9.58
N ARG A 28 -28.26 -11.09 -9.61
CA ARG A 28 -27.20 -11.35 -8.62
C ARG A 28 -26.06 -10.34 -8.73
N ARG A 29 -25.66 -10.01 -9.96
CA ARG A 29 -24.59 -9.05 -10.23
C ARG A 29 -24.97 -7.63 -9.80
N VAL A 30 -26.23 -7.24 -10.06
CA VAL A 30 -26.78 -5.95 -9.60
C VAL A 30 -26.82 -5.88 -8.07
N ARG A 31 -27.30 -6.93 -7.39
CA ARG A 31 -27.33 -6.98 -5.91
C ARG A 31 -25.93 -6.98 -5.29
N GLU A 32 -24.94 -7.59 -5.93
CA GLU A 32 -23.55 -7.52 -5.46
C GLU A 32 -22.98 -6.11 -5.65
N LEU A 33 -23.23 -5.48 -6.79
CA LEU A 33 -22.83 -4.09 -7.05
C LEU A 33 -23.50 -3.10 -6.09
N GLU A 34 -24.81 -3.28 -5.81
CA GLU A 34 -25.53 -2.47 -4.82
C GLU A 34 -24.98 -2.67 -3.39
N LYS A 35 -24.62 -3.89 -3.01
CA LYS A 35 -23.96 -4.14 -1.71
C LYS A 35 -22.60 -3.47 -1.62
N GLN A 36 -21.80 -3.55 -2.67
CA GLN A 36 -20.50 -2.88 -2.74
C GLN A 36 -20.66 -1.36 -2.72
N ALA A 37 -21.60 -0.81 -3.49
CA ALA A 37 -21.92 0.62 -3.47
C ALA A 37 -22.33 1.11 -2.09
N ARG A 38 -23.23 0.40 -1.39
CA ARG A 38 -23.61 0.74 0.00
C ARG A 38 -22.49 0.59 1.01
N GLN A 39 -21.60 -0.39 0.83
CA GLN A 39 -20.41 -0.54 1.66
C GLN A 39 -19.43 0.62 1.44
N ASN A 40 -19.21 1.00 0.19
CA ASN A 40 -18.35 2.12 -0.17
C ASN A 40 -18.94 3.47 0.30
N GLU A 41 -20.26 3.64 0.22
CA GLU A 41 -20.97 4.82 0.72
C GLU A 41 -20.83 4.96 2.24
N ARG A 42 -21.01 3.88 3.00
CA ARG A 42 -20.76 3.87 4.46
C ARG A 42 -19.30 4.15 4.81
N LEU A 43 -18.36 3.60 4.06
CA LEU A 43 -16.94 3.87 4.25
C LEU A 43 -16.61 5.33 3.91
N ALA A 44 -17.23 5.91 2.88
CA ALA A 44 -17.06 7.31 2.52
C ALA A 44 -17.67 8.27 3.55
N GLU A 45 -18.85 7.94 4.12
CA GLU A 45 -19.44 8.71 5.23
C GLU A 45 -18.57 8.65 6.48
N GLN A 46 -18.09 7.46 6.85
CA GLN A 46 -17.14 7.28 7.96
C GLN A 46 -15.83 8.04 7.71
N ALA A 47 -15.33 8.04 6.48
CA ALA A 47 -14.12 8.76 6.10
C ALA A 47 -14.27 10.28 6.22
N THR A 48 -15.44 10.82 5.88
CA THR A 48 -15.69 12.27 5.97
C THR A 48 -15.74 12.74 7.42
N MET A 49 -16.43 12.00 8.31
CA MET A 49 -16.41 12.25 9.76
C MET A 49 -15.01 12.07 10.35
N THR A 50 -14.28 11.08 9.90
CA THR A 50 -12.94 10.76 10.40
C THR A 50 -11.89 11.80 9.97
N ARG A 51 -12.06 12.45 8.80
CA ARG A 51 -11.13 13.53 8.37
C ARG A 51 -11.16 14.73 9.30
N GLY A 52 -12.34 15.15 9.79
CA GLY A 52 -12.48 16.21 10.80
C GLY A 52 -11.83 15.83 12.13
N LEU A 53 -12.16 14.62 12.64
CA LEU A 53 -11.58 14.08 13.88
C LEU A 53 -10.06 13.93 13.78
N ALA A 54 -9.53 13.54 12.65
CA ALA A 54 -8.09 13.36 12.48
C ALA A 54 -7.32 14.69 12.46
N HIS A 55 -7.87 15.75 11.88
CA HIS A 55 -7.31 17.10 12.01
C HIS A 55 -7.31 17.57 13.48
N GLU A 56 -8.38 17.26 14.22
CA GLU A 56 -8.49 17.56 15.65
C GLU A 56 -7.54 16.71 16.52
N ILE A 57 -7.19 15.49 16.10
CA ILE A 57 -6.21 14.63 16.79
C ILE A 57 -4.77 14.98 16.39
N LYS A 58 -4.52 15.32 15.13
CA LYS A 58 -3.18 15.71 14.65
C LYS A 58 -2.66 16.96 15.39
N ASN A 59 -3.52 17.91 15.68
CA ASN A 59 -3.15 19.15 16.37
C ASN A 59 -2.61 18.88 17.79
N PRO A 60 -3.31 18.17 18.71
CA PRO A 60 -2.77 17.87 20.03
C PRO A 60 -1.54 16.95 19.98
N LEU A 61 -1.44 16.01 19.02
CA LEU A 61 -0.25 15.19 18.85
C LEU A 61 0.96 16.03 18.46
N SER A 62 0.79 17.02 17.57
CA SER A 62 1.86 17.96 17.20
C SER A 62 2.29 18.82 18.39
N THR A 63 1.33 19.27 19.21
CA THR A 63 1.60 20.02 20.43
C THR A 63 2.33 19.16 21.48
N ILE A 64 1.93 17.91 21.66
CA ILE A 64 2.64 16.96 22.55
C ILE A 64 4.06 16.72 22.05
N GLY A 65 4.25 16.51 20.75
CA GLY A 65 5.57 16.34 20.14
C GLY A 65 6.51 17.53 20.40
N LEU A 66 6.01 18.74 20.18
CA LEU A 66 6.76 19.97 20.44
C LEU A 66 7.13 20.13 21.93
N ASN A 67 6.17 19.92 22.85
CA ASN A 67 6.45 20.01 24.29
C ASN A 67 7.45 18.96 24.76
N VAL A 68 7.36 17.74 24.22
CA VAL A 68 8.34 16.68 24.49
C VAL A 68 9.72 17.06 24.02
N GLN A 69 9.85 17.71 22.86
CA GLN A 69 11.11 18.21 22.34
C GLN A 69 11.71 19.30 23.24
N LEU A 70 10.92 20.30 23.64
CA LEU A 70 11.35 21.35 24.55
C LEU A 70 11.84 20.80 25.90
N LEU A 71 11.09 19.86 26.49
CA LEU A 71 11.49 19.19 27.73
C LEU A 71 12.76 18.33 27.56
N GLN A 72 13.03 17.81 26.36
CA GLN A 72 14.28 17.12 26.07
C GLN A 72 15.47 18.06 26.03
N GLU A 73 15.28 19.25 25.44
CA GLU A 73 16.28 20.31 25.40
C GLU A 73 16.59 20.82 26.82
N ASP A 74 15.55 21.10 27.61
CA ASP A 74 15.70 21.49 29.03
C ASP A 74 16.44 20.42 29.85
N ALA A 75 16.10 19.15 29.68
CA ALA A 75 16.77 18.05 30.37
C ALA A 75 18.26 17.89 29.93
N ALA A 76 18.58 18.18 28.67
CA ALA A 76 19.95 18.17 28.18
C ALA A 76 20.76 19.34 28.73
N ASP A 77 20.13 20.50 28.91
CA ASP A 77 20.77 21.66 29.52
C ASP A 77 21.07 21.45 31.02
N ILE A 78 20.14 20.85 31.75
CA ILE A 78 20.36 20.42 33.15
C ILE A 78 21.50 19.39 33.22
N GLU A 79 21.55 18.41 32.33
CA GLU A 79 22.61 17.38 32.29
C GLU A 79 23.99 18.02 32.05
N ARG A 80 24.07 19.07 31.19
CA ARG A 80 25.32 19.80 30.89
C ARG A 80 25.75 20.73 32.03
N THR A 81 24.81 21.43 32.64
CA THR A 81 25.11 22.43 33.69
C THR A 81 25.36 21.78 35.05
N ALA A 82 24.84 20.59 35.29
CA ALA A 82 24.98 19.85 36.54
C ALA A 82 26.17 18.89 36.52
N SER A 83 27.24 19.15 35.74
CA SER A 83 28.40 18.30 35.64
C SER A 83 29.12 18.02 36.98
N ASP A 84 29.04 18.96 37.92
CA ASP A 84 29.59 18.82 39.27
C ASP A 84 28.64 18.09 40.27
N GLN A 85 27.45 17.72 39.81
CA GLN A 85 26.41 17.04 40.61
C GLN A 85 25.95 15.76 39.92
N PRO A 86 26.66 14.65 40.00
CA PRO A 86 26.46 13.45 39.20
C PRO A 86 25.04 12.86 39.36
N ALA A 87 24.41 13.00 40.53
CA ALA A 87 23.04 12.54 40.76
C ALA A 87 22.00 13.29 39.97
N ILE A 88 22.17 14.62 39.78
CA ILE A 88 21.27 15.46 38.99
C ILE A 88 21.46 15.16 37.50
N ALA A 89 22.70 15.08 37.03
CA ALA A 89 23.01 14.72 35.65
C ALA A 89 22.44 13.35 35.26
N GLU A 90 22.55 12.34 36.14
CA GLU A 90 21.96 11.01 35.91
C GLU A 90 20.43 11.08 35.81
N GLN A 91 19.80 11.86 36.68
CA GLN A 91 18.34 12.01 36.69
C GLN A 91 17.84 12.75 35.43
N ALA A 92 18.51 13.81 34.99
CA ALA A 92 18.24 14.51 33.75
C ALA A 92 18.37 13.59 32.54
N GLY A 93 19.43 12.75 32.48
CA GLY A 93 19.59 11.73 31.45
C GLY A 93 18.49 10.67 31.42
N LYS A 94 17.96 10.27 32.58
CA LYS A 94 16.78 9.37 32.64
C LYS A 94 15.53 10.04 32.10
N ILE A 95 15.29 11.30 32.43
CA ILE A 95 14.15 12.10 31.94
C ILE A 95 14.26 12.25 30.43
N ARG A 96 15.40 12.67 29.90
CA ARG A 96 15.65 12.80 28.47
C ARG A 96 15.35 11.50 27.69
N ARG A 97 15.78 10.35 28.18
CA ARG A 97 15.49 9.04 27.56
C ARG A 97 13.99 8.73 27.55
N ARG A 98 13.27 9.01 28.63
CA ARG A 98 11.79 8.82 28.72
C ARG A 98 11.06 9.74 27.75
N LEU A 99 11.45 11.01 27.71
CA LEU A 99 10.91 11.99 26.75
C LEU A 99 11.16 11.56 25.30
N GLY A 100 12.36 11.01 25.00
CA GLY A 100 12.68 10.44 23.70
C GLY A 100 11.75 9.31 23.30
N THR A 101 11.35 8.49 24.24
CA THR A 101 10.38 7.41 24.00
C THR A 101 9.00 7.96 23.71
N LEU A 102 8.53 8.95 24.49
CA LEU A 102 7.24 9.61 24.26
C LEU A 102 7.18 10.34 22.93
N GLY A 103 8.26 11.04 22.55
CA GLY A 103 8.36 11.71 21.26
C GLY A 103 8.24 10.74 20.07
N ARG A 104 8.92 9.60 20.12
CA ARG A 104 8.79 8.56 19.09
C ARG A 104 7.37 8.00 19.00
N GLU A 105 6.70 7.80 20.14
CA GLU A 105 5.33 7.29 20.14
C GLU A 105 4.33 8.32 19.60
N ALA A 106 4.51 9.61 19.90
CA ALA A 106 3.70 10.69 19.33
C ALA A 106 3.85 10.78 17.80
N VAL A 107 5.08 10.66 17.29
CA VAL A 107 5.34 10.60 15.84
C VAL A 107 4.65 9.39 15.23
N ARG A 108 4.80 8.22 15.84
CA ARG A 108 4.16 6.99 15.38
C ARG A 108 2.64 7.08 15.32
N LEU A 109 1.99 7.65 16.33
CA LEU A 109 0.54 7.87 16.35
C LEU A 109 0.09 8.80 15.22
N ARG A 110 0.87 9.85 14.93
CA ARG A 110 0.61 10.74 13.80
C ARG A 110 0.70 10.00 12.47
N GLU A 111 1.70 9.16 12.27
CA GLU A 111 1.88 8.36 11.06
C GLU A 111 0.70 7.37 10.86
N ILE A 112 0.29 6.68 11.93
CA ILE A 112 -0.87 5.78 11.90
C ILE A 112 -2.14 6.54 11.49
N LEU A 113 -2.34 7.74 12.04
CA LEU A 113 -3.48 8.58 11.72
C LEU A 113 -3.47 9.05 10.27
N GLU A 114 -2.31 9.47 9.76
CA GLU A 114 -2.14 9.89 8.36
C GLU A 114 -2.40 8.74 7.40
N ASP A 115 -1.87 7.55 7.69
CA ASP A 115 -2.12 6.34 6.90
C ASP A 115 -3.60 5.96 6.89
N PHE A 116 -4.25 6.05 8.05
CA PHE A 116 -5.68 5.79 8.18
C PHE A 116 -6.51 6.78 7.34
N LEU A 117 -6.17 8.07 7.38
CA LEU A 117 -6.85 9.09 6.58
C LEU A 117 -6.69 8.87 5.07
N ARG A 118 -5.49 8.50 4.63
CA ARG A 118 -5.23 8.15 3.24
C ARG A 118 -6.02 6.91 2.82
N PHE A 119 -6.07 5.91 3.69
CA PHE A 119 -6.85 4.69 3.43
C PHE A 119 -8.35 4.95 3.43
N ALA A 120 -8.89 5.70 4.39
CA ALA A 120 -10.32 5.96 4.54
C ALA A 120 -10.83 7.08 3.60
N GLY A 121 -9.96 7.98 3.14
CA GLY A 121 -10.32 9.12 2.29
C GLY A 121 -10.90 8.71 0.93
N ARG A 122 -11.73 9.56 0.34
CA ARG A 122 -12.20 9.36 -1.04
C ARG A 122 -11.02 9.58 -2.00
N ILE A 123 -10.83 8.66 -2.93
CA ILE A 123 -9.86 8.79 -4.01
C ILE A 123 -10.58 9.46 -5.19
N GLU A 124 -10.15 10.67 -5.53
CA GLU A 124 -10.58 11.37 -6.74
C GLU A 124 -9.39 11.41 -7.69
N LEU A 125 -9.52 10.72 -8.84
CA LEU A 125 -8.43 10.55 -9.79
C LEU A 125 -8.30 11.79 -10.67
N ASP A 126 -7.12 12.39 -10.71
CA ASP A 126 -6.71 13.36 -11.75
C ASP A 126 -5.95 12.61 -12.87
N ARG A 127 -6.75 12.02 -13.78
CA ARG A 127 -6.19 11.20 -14.86
C ARG A 127 -5.60 12.06 -15.95
N GLN A 128 -4.33 11.74 -16.33
CA GLN A 128 -3.64 12.37 -17.43
C GLN A 128 -2.76 11.36 -18.19
N PRO A 129 -2.34 11.68 -19.45
CA PRO A 129 -1.43 10.83 -20.21
C PRO A 129 -0.07 10.72 -19.50
N THR A 130 0.14 9.64 -18.77
CA THR A 130 1.28 9.41 -17.87
C THR A 130 2.27 8.44 -18.49
N ASP A 131 3.53 8.82 -18.54
CA ASP A 131 4.66 7.96 -18.91
C ASP A 131 5.09 7.17 -17.66
N LEU A 132 4.82 5.85 -17.66
CA LEU A 132 5.13 4.99 -16.52
C LEU A 132 6.64 4.77 -16.35
N ASN A 133 7.43 4.84 -17.43
CA ASN A 133 8.88 4.73 -17.34
C ASN A 133 9.47 5.95 -16.64
N ALA A 134 9.04 7.15 -17.03
CA ALA A 134 9.47 8.38 -16.38
C ALA A 134 9.05 8.41 -14.89
N LEU A 135 7.83 7.92 -14.57
CA LEU A 135 7.34 7.82 -13.20
C LEU A 135 8.20 6.87 -12.37
N VAL A 136 8.55 5.70 -12.89
CA VAL A 136 9.37 4.69 -12.18
C VAL A 136 10.81 5.18 -12.01
N ASP A 137 11.37 5.84 -13.02
CA ASP A 137 12.72 6.42 -12.94
C ASP A 137 12.81 7.52 -11.86
N GLU A 138 11.82 8.41 -11.82
CA GLU A 138 11.73 9.45 -10.78
C GLU A 138 11.59 8.84 -9.37
N LEU A 139 10.81 7.76 -9.21
CA LEU A 139 10.70 7.03 -7.95
C LEU A 139 12.00 6.36 -7.55
N ALA A 140 12.74 5.80 -8.51
CA ALA A 140 14.02 5.16 -8.26
C ALA A 140 15.04 6.18 -7.74
N VAL A 141 15.18 7.33 -8.41
CA VAL A 141 16.06 8.42 -7.97
C VAL A 141 15.69 8.91 -6.57
N PHE A 142 14.39 9.09 -6.31
CA PHE A 142 13.92 9.53 -4.99
C PHE A 142 14.21 8.52 -3.88
N PHE A 143 14.08 7.22 -4.17
CA PHE A 143 14.19 6.16 -3.18
C PHE A 143 15.60 5.61 -3.00
N GLU A 144 16.52 5.89 -3.94
CA GLU A 144 17.91 5.37 -3.92
C GLU A 144 18.66 5.62 -2.61
N PRO A 145 18.61 6.83 -1.99
CA PRO A 145 19.32 7.07 -0.72
C PRO A 145 18.81 6.15 0.40
N GLN A 146 17.48 5.95 0.49
CA GLN A 146 16.87 5.08 1.49
C GLN A 146 17.21 3.60 1.26
N ALA A 147 17.22 3.15 0.00
CA ALA A 147 17.62 1.80 -0.36
C ALA A 147 19.09 1.55 0.00
N HIS A 148 19.97 2.51 -0.31
CA HIS A 148 21.40 2.46 -0.01
C HIS A 148 21.66 2.39 1.51
N GLU A 149 20.98 3.22 2.30
CA GLU A 149 21.09 3.19 3.77
C GLU A 149 20.63 1.83 4.35
N ALA A 150 19.61 1.22 3.75
CA ALA A 150 19.17 -0.13 4.12
C ALA A 150 20.11 -1.24 3.60
N GLY A 151 21.10 -0.92 2.78
CA GLY A 151 22.02 -1.86 2.14
C GLY A 151 21.32 -2.70 1.07
N ILE A 152 20.45 -2.09 0.29
CA ILE A 152 19.68 -2.68 -0.80
C ILE A 152 20.13 -2.07 -2.12
N ASN A 153 20.38 -2.92 -3.11
CA ASN A 153 20.73 -2.50 -4.46
C ASN A 153 19.45 -2.28 -5.27
N LEU A 154 19.17 -1.03 -5.64
CA LEU A 154 18.01 -0.65 -6.46
C LEU A 154 18.37 -0.72 -7.95
N ARG A 155 17.53 -1.36 -8.74
CA ARG A 155 17.70 -1.50 -10.19
C ARG A 155 16.41 -1.20 -10.93
N CYS A 156 16.51 -0.56 -12.12
CA CYS A 156 15.42 -0.34 -13.04
C CYS A 156 15.58 -1.20 -14.30
N GLN A 157 14.46 -1.77 -14.76
CA GLN A 157 14.32 -2.55 -16.02
C GLN A 157 13.09 -2.02 -16.76
N LEU A 158 13.26 -0.97 -17.53
CA LEU A 158 12.16 -0.24 -18.18
C LEU A 158 11.98 -0.71 -19.63
N ASP A 159 10.73 -1.01 -20.01
CA ASP A 159 10.36 -1.34 -21.38
C ASP A 159 10.21 -0.05 -22.21
N PRO A 160 11.13 0.25 -23.16
CA PRO A 160 11.09 1.49 -23.93
C PRO A 160 9.90 1.57 -24.90
N SER A 161 9.20 0.46 -25.14
CA SER A 161 8.04 0.40 -26.04
C SER A 161 6.71 0.65 -25.34
N LEU A 162 6.73 0.93 -24.01
CA LEU A 162 5.52 1.07 -23.21
C LEU A 162 4.75 2.34 -23.62
N PRO A 163 3.45 2.23 -23.99
CA PRO A 163 2.64 3.41 -24.27
C PRO A 163 2.28 4.16 -22.98
N LYS A 164 1.87 5.43 -23.11
CA LYS A 164 1.40 6.21 -21.97
C LYS A 164 0.10 5.63 -21.42
N ALA A 165 -0.01 5.59 -20.10
CA ALA A 165 -1.22 5.24 -19.36
C ALA A 165 -2.11 6.47 -19.16
N ASN A 166 -3.43 6.30 -19.14
CA ASN A 166 -4.36 7.33 -18.67
C ASN A 166 -4.57 7.18 -17.17
N ALA A 167 -3.71 7.82 -16.35
CA ALA A 167 -3.62 7.58 -14.93
C ALA A 167 -3.29 8.86 -14.14
N ASP A 168 -3.54 8.82 -12.83
CA ASP A 168 -3.06 9.83 -11.89
C ASP A 168 -1.63 9.48 -11.44
N PRO A 169 -0.61 10.25 -11.86
CA PRO A 169 0.79 9.94 -11.57
C PRO A 169 1.11 10.05 -10.08
N SER A 170 0.46 10.94 -9.34
CA SER A 170 0.72 11.14 -7.91
C SER A 170 0.25 9.94 -7.11
N LEU A 171 -0.93 9.44 -7.40
CA LEU A 171 -1.49 8.26 -6.75
C LEU A 171 -0.74 6.99 -7.15
N LEU A 172 -0.33 6.84 -8.42
CA LEU A 172 0.49 5.71 -8.83
C LEU A 172 1.87 5.70 -8.17
N LYS A 173 2.52 6.87 -8.03
CA LYS A 173 3.76 7.01 -7.25
C LYS A 173 3.54 6.56 -5.81
N GLN A 174 2.44 6.97 -5.18
CA GLN A 174 2.11 6.55 -3.82
C GLN A 174 1.91 5.04 -3.72
N ALA A 175 1.19 4.41 -4.66
CA ALA A 175 0.99 2.97 -4.67
C ALA A 175 2.32 2.22 -4.81
N ALA A 176 3.16 2.60 -5.77
CA ALA A 176 4.48 2.00 -5.98
C ALA A 176 5.39 2.20 -4.76
N LEU A 177 5.44 3.40 -4.18
CA LEU A 177 6.22 3.70 -2.98
C LEU A 177 5.82 2.83 -1.77
N ASN A 178 4.53 2.59 -1.57
CA ASN A 178 4.04 1.68 -0.53
C ASN A 178 4.59 0.26 -0.71
N LEU A 179 4.68 -0.22 -1.95
CA LEU A 179 5.27 -1.53 -2.26
C LEU A 179 6.79 -1.54 -2.04
N MET A 180 7.49 -0.48 -2.46
CA MET A 180 8.95 -0.35 -2.29
C MET A 180 9.33 -0.31 -0.81
N ILE A 181 8.61 0.48 0.01
CA ILE A 181 8.81 0.54 1.46
C ILE A 181 8.56 -0.85 2.10
N ASN A 182 7.50 -1.54 1.65
CA ASN A 182 7.19 -2.86 2.17
C ASN A 182 8.30 -3.88 1.85
N ALA A 183 8.81 -3.87 0.62
CA ALA A 183 9.93 -4.68 0.16
C ALA A 183 11.21 -4.41 0.96
N THR A 184 11.56 -3.12 1.15
CA THR A 184 12.72 -2.69 1.93
C THR A 184 12.66 -3.19 3.37
N HIS A 185 11.51 -3.03 4.01
CA HIS A 185 11.32 -3.53 5.37
C HIS A 185 11.43 -5.05 5.46
N ALA A 186 10.87 -5.79 4.48
CA ALA A 186 10.95 -7.25 4.47
C ALA A 186 12.39 -7.74 4.35
N MET A 187 13.20 -7.07 3.51
CA MET A 187 14.62 -7.38 3.34
C MET A 187 15.46 -6.98 4.55
N ALA A 188 15.15 -5.84 5.20
CA ALA A 188 15.88 -5.38 6.38
C ALA A 188 15.66 -6.29 7.59
N ASP A 189 14.41 -6.75 7.81
CA ASP A 189 14.10 -7.69 8.90
C ASP A 189 14.76 -9.05 8.70
N ALA A 190 14.78 -9.56 7.45
CA ALA A 190 15.44 -10.82 7.12
C ALA A 190 16.98 -10.77 7.25
N LYS A 191 17.59 -9.58 7.21
CA LYS A 191 19.04 -9.41 7.36
C LYS A 191 19.55 -9.87 8.73
N LYS A 192 18.70 -9.85 9.76
CA LYS A 192 19.03 -10.30 11.12
C LYS A 192 19.22 -11.81 11.22
N ASP A 193 18.58 -12.58 10.34
CA ASP A 193 18.57 -14.05 10.38
C ASP A 193 19.35 -14.70 9.22
N ARG A 194 19.92 -13.90 8.30
CA ARG A 194 20.66 -14.40 7.13
C ARG A 194 22.06 -14.88 7.51
N LYS A 195 22.43 -16.06 6.98
CA LYS A 195 23.82 -16.56 7.00
C LYS A 195 24.75 -15.63 6.20
N PRO A 196 26.06 -15.55 6.54
CA PRO A 196 27.03 -14.61 5.94
C PRO A 196 27.19 -14.70 4.40
N ASN A 197 26.75 -15.78 3.77
CA ASN A 197 26.87 -16.05 2.33
C ASN A 197 25.58 -15.79 1.52
N GLY A 198 24.58 -15.12 2.07
CA GLY A 198 23.38 -14.71 1.32
C GLY A 198 23.71 -13.57 0.36
N GLY A 199 23.28 -13.68 -0.92
CA GLY A 199 23.48 -12.65 -1.95
C GLY A 199 22.99 -11.26 -1.51
N ALA A 200 23.38 -10.23 -2.26
CA ALA A 200 22.96 -8.85 -2.01
C ALA A 200 21.43 -8.74 -2.03
N ASN A 201 20.87 -7.91 -1.15
CA ASN A 201 19.47 -7.57 -1.23
C ASN A 201 19.24 -6.70 -2.48
N GLU A 202 18.32 -7.08 -3.33
CA GLU A 202 17.97 -6.33 -4.54
C GLU A 202 16.51 -5.92 -4.52
N LEU A 203 16.25 -4.67 -4.90
CA LEU A 203 14.93 -4.14 -5.21
C LEU A 203 14.93 -3.79 -6.69
N ILE A 204 14.07 -4.45 -7.48
CA ILE A 204 14.00 -4.25 -8.92
C ILE A 204 12.65 -3.63 -9.26
N LEU A 205 12.70 -2.48 -9.94
CA LEU A 205 11.54 -1.83 -10.53
C LEU A 205 11.54 -2.15 -12.03
N ARG A 206 10.47 -2.75 -12.51
CA ARG A 206 10.35 -3.14 -13.92
C ARG A 206 9.03 -2.65 -14.50
N THR A 207 9.05 -2.22 -15.73
CA THR A 207 7.84 -1.94 -16.49
C THR A 207 7.69 -2.94 -17.63
N SER A 208 6.46 -3.31 -17.99
CA SER A 208 6.19 -4.20 -19.11
C SER A 208 4.78 -4.02 -19.66
N LEU A 209 4.60 -4.43 -20.92
CA LEU A 209 3.30 -4.59 -21.54
C LEU A 209 2.90 -6.06 -21.49
N SER A 210 1.77 -6.37 -20.85
CA SER A 210 1.24 -7.73 -20.76
C SER A 210 -0.04 -7.88 -21.59
N GLN A 211 -0.24 -9.05 -22.16
CA GLN A 211 -1.48 -9.42 -22.85
C GLN A 211 -2.33 -10.27 -21.91
N GLY A 212 -3.38 -9.69 -21.37
CA GLY A 212 -4.35 -10.38 -20.53
C GLY A 212 -5.56 -10.87 -21.31
N LYS A 213 -6.44 -11.61 -20.63
CA LYS A 213 -7.73 -12.05 -21.23
C LYS A 213 -8.65 -10.88 -21.58
N ASP A 214 -8.55 -9.79 -20.83
CA ASP A 214 -9.39 -8.59 -20.95
C ASP A 214 -8.71 -7.46 -21.76
N GLY A 215 -7.65 -7.76 -22.49
CA GLY A 215 -6.89 -6.80 -23.29
C GLY A 215 -5.45 -6.60 -22.85
N ARG A 216 -4.80 -5.57 -23.41
CA ARG A 216 -3.44 -5.21 -23.03
C ARG A 216 -3.42 -4.50 -21.68
N LYS A 217 -2.41 -4.78 -20.88
CA LYS A 217 -2.20 -4.17 -19.56
C LYS A 217 -0.80 -3.58 -19.49
N LEU A 218 -0.71 -2.39 -18.94
CA LEU A 218 0.54 -1.73 -18.56
C LEU A 218 0.90 -2.14 -17.14
N CYS A 219 2.09 -2.65 -16.93
CA CYS A 219 2.50 -3.22 -15.65
C CYS A 219 3.70 -2.47 -15.07
N ILE A 220 3.62 -2.18 -13.76
CA ILE A 220 4.75 -1.78 -12.93
C ILE A 220 5.00 -2.91 -11.95
N HIS A 221 6.22 -3.47 -11.95
CA HIS A 221 6.63 -4.54 -11.06
C HIS A 221 7.57 -4.00 -10.00
N VAL A 222 7.31 -4.36 -8.74
CA VAL A 222 8.19 -4.14 -7.60
C VAL A 222 8.63 -5.50 -7.09
N ILE A 223 9.89 -5.84 -7.32
CA ILE A 223 10.46 -7.17 -7.06
C ILE A 223 11.50 -7.05 -5.97
N ASP A 224 11.38 -7.84 -4.92
CA ASP A 224 12.35 -7.94 -3.84
C ASP A 224 12.97 -9.34 -3.75
N THR A 225 14.21 -9.41 -3.29
CA THR A 225 14.90 -10.67 -2.97
C THR A 225 14.82 -11.02 -1.48
N GLY A 226 13.75 -10.59 -0.82
CA GLY A 226 13.52 -10.79 0.59
C GLY A 226 13.16 -12.23 0.98
N PRO A 227 12.56 -12.44 2.16
CA PRO A 227 12.22 -13.76 2.66
C PRO A 227 11.02 -14.41 1.95
N GLY A 228 10.30 -13.67 1.10
CA GLY A 228 9.03 -14.12 0.54
C GLY A 228 7.95 -14.31 1.61
N MET A 229 6.84 -14.95 1.24
CA MET A 229 5.70 -15.12 2.13
C MET A 229 5.14 -16.55 2.05
N ALA A 230 4.69 -17.07 3.20
CA ALA A 230 3.93 -18.30 3.26
C ALA A 230 2.48 -18.07 2.82
N ASP A 231 1.77 -19.13 2.37
CA ASP A 231 0.42 -19.02 1.81
C ASP A 231 -0.61 -18.43 2.77
N ASN A 232 -0.49 -18.71 4.08
CA ASN A 232 -1.36 -18.15 5.11
C ASN A 232 -1.20 -16.63 5.24
N ILE A 233 0.00 -16.10 5.04
CA ILE A 233 0.28 -14.65 5.06
C ILE A 233 -0.21 -14.02 3.76
N ARG A 234 0.08 -14.65 2.61
CA ARG A 234 -0.33 -14.19 1.28
C ARG A 234 -1.82 -13.87 1.18
N SER A 235 -2.68 -14.68 1.80
CA SER A 235 -4.14 -14.47 1.78
C SER A 235 -4.60 -13.26 2.62
N GLU A 236 -3.79 -12.81 3.57
CA GLU A 236 -4.16 -11.79 4.56
C GLU A 236 -3.56 -10.40 4.29
N ILE A 237 -2.46 -10.31 3.50
CA ILE A 237 -1.65 -9.08 3.37
C ILE A 237 -2.41 -7.85 2.84
N PHE A 238 -3.50 -8.05 2.11
CA PHE A 238 -4.34 -6.98 1.61
C PHE A 238 -5.51 -6.63 2.54
N LYS A 239 -5.65 -7.32 3.69
CA LYS A 239 -6.64 -6.95 4.70
C LYS A 239 -6.15 -5.73 5.48
N PRO A 240 -7.00 -4.71 5.68
CA PRO A 240 -6.65 -3.55 6.51
C PRO A 240 -6.19 -3.98 7.90
N TYR A 241 -5.19 -3.30 8.43
CA TYR A 241 -4.57 -3.54 9.76
C TYR A 241 -3.84 -4.87 9.90
N PHE A 242 -3.76 -5.69 8.86
CA PHE A 242 -2.92 -6.88 8.91
C PHE A 242 -1.46 -6.51 8.74
N SER A 243 -0.63 -6.85 9.71
CA SER A 243 0.81 -6.64 9.68
C SER A 243 1.52 -7.73 10.45
N THR A 244 2.57 -8.29 9.90
CA THR A 244 3.50 -9.19 10.60
C THR A 244 4.59 -8.40 11.36
N LYS A 245 4.65 -7.07 11.17
CA LYS A 245 5.66 -6.17 11.75
C LYS A 245 5.10 -5.47 12.99
N ARG A 246 5.94 -5.31 14.02
CA ARG A 246 5.54 -4.62 15.28
C ARG A 246 5.24 -3.13 15.10
N THR A 247 5.78 -2.49 14.08
CA THR A 247 5.64 -1.04 13.82
C THR A 247 4.81 -0.72 12.58
N GLY A 248 4.39 -1.71 11.80
CA GLY A 248 3.62 -1.50 10.58
C GLY A 248 2.14 -1.21 10.89
N THR A 249 1.57 -0.22 10.21
CA THR A 249 0.14 0.15 10.32
C THR A 249 -0.78 -0.89 9.67
N GLY A 250 -0.26 -1.70 8.73
CA GLY A 250 -1.04 -2.65 7.94
C GLY A 250 -1.97 -1.97 6.92
N LEU A 251 -1.77 -0.69 6.61
CA LEU A 251 -2.60 0.07 5.67
C LEU A 251 -1.93 0.34 4.32
N GLY A 252 -0.61 0.19 4.20
CA GLY A 252 0.11 0.51 2.97
C GLY A 252 -0.29 -0.37 1.77
N LEU A 253 -0.34 -1.70 1.93
CA LEU A 253 -0.77 -2.63 0.87
C LEU A 253 -2.25 -2.48 0.50
N PRO A 254 -3.20 -2.40 1.45
CA PRO A 254 -4.59 -2.07 1.16
C PRO A 254 -4.76 -0.74 0.42
N THR A 255 -4.01 0.31 0.78
CA THR A 255 -4.02 1.62 0.10
C THR A 255 -3.51 1.50 -1.34
N ALA A 256 -2.39 0.82 -1.55
CA ALA A 256 -1.85 0.59 -2.90
C ALA A 256 -2.85 -0.16 -3.78
N ARG A 257 -3.48 -1.22 -3.24
CA ARG A 257 -4.50 -1.98 -3.94
C ARG A 257 -5.70 -1.11 -4.33
N ARG A 258 -6.22 -0.32 -3.41
CA ARG A 258 -7.34 0.57 -3.64
C ARG A 258 -7.03 1.62 -4.72
N ILE A 259 -5.84 2.23 -4.69
CA ILE A 259 -5.41 3.17 -5.72
C ILE A 259 -5.44 2.53 -7.11
N VAL A 260 -4.92 1.32 -7.25
CA VAL A 260 -4.88 0.61 -8.54
C VAL A 260 -6.28 0.18 -9.00
N GLU A 261 -7.14 -0.29 -8.08
CA GLU A 261 -8.54 -0.64 -8.36
C GLU A 261 -9.34 0.58 -8.82
N GLU A 262 -9.14 1.77 -8.24
CA GLU A 262 -9.77 3.02 -8.70
C GLU A 262 -9.30 3.43 -10.11
N HIS A 263 -8.08 3.05 -10.50
CA HIS A 263 -7.60 3.20 -11.88
C HIS A 263 -8.22 2.19 -12.86
N GLY A 264 -9.03 1.24 -12.37
CA GLY A 264 -9.59 0.14 -13.16
C GLY A 264 -8.61 -1.01 -13.36
N GLY A 265 -7.55 -1.04 -12.58
CA GLY A 265 -6.49 -2.05 -12.60
C GLY A 265 -6.61 -3.09 -11.48
N ALA A 266 -5.53 -3.83 -11.27
CA ALA A 266 -5.41 -4.82 -10.19
C ALA A 266 -3.97 -4.89 -9.69
N ILE A 267 -3.77 -5.31 -8.43
CA ILE A 267 -2.45 -5.73 -7.93
C ILE A 267 -2.40 -7.24 -7.86
N THR A 268 -1.40 -7.83 -8.48
CA THR A 268 -1.08 -9.26 -8.38
C THR A 268 0.19 -9.47 -7.57
N LEU A 269 0.30 -10.63 -6.93
CA LEU A 269 1.45 -11.04 -6.12
C LEU A 269 1.92 -12.41 -6.52
N HIS A 270 3.20 -12.52 -6.86
CA HIS A 270 3.94 -13.75 -6.94
C HIS A 270 5.00 -13.78 -5.83
N THR A 271 5.01 -14.81 -4.98
CA THR A 271 5.95 -14.92 -3.86
C THR A 271 6.21 -16.38 -3.51
N GLU A 272 7.46 -16.68 -3.17
CA GLU A 272 7.88 -17.99 -2.69
C GLU A 272 8.73 -17.79 -1.42
N PRO A 273 8.51 -18.58 -0.36
CA PRO A 273 9.35 -18.52 0.84
C PRO A 273 10.84 -18.69 0.50
N GLY A 274 11.66 -17.75 0.98
CA GLY A 274 13.11 -17.74 0.74
C GLY A 274 13.57 -17.18 -0.60
N ARG A 275 12.65 -16.80 -1.51
CA ARG A 275 12.98 -16.28 -2.85
C ARG A 275 12.56 -14.85 -3.12
N GLY A 276 11.83 -14.23 -2.17
CA GLY A 276 11.34 -12.87 -2.31
C GLY A 276 9.91 -12.78 -2.81
N SER A 277 9.53 -11.58 -3.23
CA SER A 277 8.18 -11.29 -3.72
C SER A 277 8.22 -10.37 -4.92
N GLU A 278 7.28 -10.55 -5.82
CA GLU A 278 6.98 -9.68 -6.96
C GLU A 278 5.55 -9.19 -6.84
N PHE A 279 5.39 -7.90 -6.60
CA PHE A 279 4.12 -7.20 -6.70
C PHE A 279 4.01 -6.54 -8.07
N THR A 280 2.90 -6.75 -8.76
CA THR A 280 2.64 -6.16 -10.07
C THR A 280 1.40 -5.30 -10.01
N LEU A 281 1.55 -4.00 -10.29
CA LEU A 281 0.45 -3.07 -10.52
C LEU A 281 0.07 -3.19 -12.00
N GLU A 282 -1.12 -3.68 -12.28
CA GLU A 282 -1.65 -3.85 -13.64
C GLU A 282 -2.65 -2.73 -13.91
N LEU A 283 -2.46 -1.97 -14.99
CA LEU A 283 -3.35 -0.90 -15.43
C LEU A 283 -3.90 -1.23 -16.82
N PRO A 284 -5.13 -0.83 -17.16
CA PRO A 284 -5.63 -0.94 -18.53
C PRO A 284 -4.79 -0.08 -19.47
N ALA A 285 -4.48 -0.62 -20.68
CA ALA A 285 -3.71 0.08 -21.71
C ALA A 285 -4.58 0.97 -22.59
#